data_97cb1046a89ac9fc0e40a4b84a9eba86
#
_entry.id   97cb1046a89ac9fc0e40a4b84a9eba86
#
_cell.length_a   1.000
_cell.length_b   1.000
_cell.length_c   1.000
_cell.angle_alpha   90.00
_cell.angle_beta   90.00
_cell.angle_gamma   90.00
#
_symmetry.space_group_name_H-M   'P 1'
#
loop_
_entity.id
_entity.type
_entity.pdbx_description
1 polymer ?
#
loop_
_entity_poly.entity_id
_entity_poly.type
_entity_poly.pdbx_seq_one_letter_code
_entity_poly.pdbx_strand_id
1 'polypeptide(L)'
;MAEKLSFVVSDPVGLHARPATILVNQASKFTSNIKLSYNGKEVNLKSIMGVMSLGVPTKATVEIIAEGEDEKDVIASIAKVIKDNKNYWQVIHRLL
;
A
#
# COMPACT_ATOMS: atom_id res chain seq x y z
N MET A 1 12.00 -13.35 5.43
CA MET A 1 12.27 -12.47 4.28
C MET A 1 11.03 -11.64 4.01
N ALA A 2 11.20 -10.42 3.51
CA ALA A 2 10.08 -9.54 3.26
C ALA A 2 9.55 -9.70 1.83
N GLU A 3 8.24 -9.52 1.65
CA GLU A 3 7.60 -9.45 0.34
C GLU A 3 7.26 -7.99 0.05
N LYS A 4 7.39 -7.59 -1.20
CA LYS A 4 7.19 -6.19 -1.60
C LYS A 4 6.25 -6.08 -2.78
N LEU A 5 5.52 -4.95 -2.83
CA LEU A 5 4.62 -4.63 -3.93
C LEU A 5 4.70 -3.14 -4.19
N SER A 6 4.96 -2.76 -5.44
CA SER A 6 4.99 -1.36 -5.85
C SER A 6 3.73 -1.01 -6.62
N PHE A 7 3.22 0.19 -6.40
CA PHE A 7 2.08 0.68 -7.17
C PHE A 7 2.13 2.19 -7.29
N VAL A 8 1.33 2.72 -8.23
CA VAL A 8 1.25 4.16 -8.49
C VAL A 8 -0.11 4.66 -7.99
N VAL A 9 -0.09 5.79 -7.29
CA VAL A 9 -1.30 6.48 -6.88
C VAL A 9 -1.85 7.22 -8.08
N SER A 10 -3.03 6.82 -8.57
CA SER A 10 -3.63 7.40 -9.77
C SER A 10 -4.80 8.35 -9.50
N ASP A 11 -5.29 8.38 -8.26
CA ASP A 11 -6.36 9.30 -7.88
C ASP A 11 -5.85 10.74 -8.01
N PRO A 12 -6.61 11.64 -8.66
CA PRO A 12 -6.15 13.03 -8.82
C PRO A 12 -5.86 13.76 -7.52
N VAL A 13 -6.49 13.35 -6.43
CA VAL A 13 -6.28 13.96 -5.12
C VAL A 13 -5.05 13.38 -4.40
N GLY A 14 -4.50 12.28 -4.91
CA GLY A 14 -3.41 11.59 -4.26
C GLY A 14 -3.93 10.55 -3.26
N LEU A 15 -3.08 10.14 -2.33
CA LEU A 15 -3.48 9.15 -1.34
C LEU A 15 -4.15 9.86 -0.15
N HIS A 16 -5.44 10.17 -0.32
CA HIS A 16 -6.23 10.82 0.71
C HIS A 16 -6.93 9.79 1.60
N ALA A 17 -7.80 10.26 2.51
CA ALA A 17 -8.37 9.39 3.54
C ALA A 17 -9.13 8.18 3.00
N ARG A 18 -9.88 8.33 1.90
CA ARG A 18 -10.68 7.23 1.38
C ARG A 18 -9.84 6.05 0.89
N PRO A 19 -8.89 6.23 -0.04
CA PRO A 19 -8.04 5.11 -0.44
C PRO A 19 -7.13 4.64 0.68
N ALA A 20 -6.65 5.54 1.54
CA ALA A 20 -5.83 5.14 2.68
C ALA A 20 -6.60 4.19 3.60
N THR A 21 -7.87 4.48 3.86
CA THR A 21 -8.71 3.64 4.70
C THR A 21 -8.88 2.23 4.11
N ILE A 22 -9.03 2.14 2.79
CA ILE A 22 -9.14 0.84 2.12
C ILE A 22 -7.89 0.00 2.36
N LEU A 23 -6.72 0.60 2.18
CA LEU A 23 -5.45 -0.11 2.39
C LEU A 23 -5.25 -0.51 3.85
N VAL A 24 -5.53 0.40 4.77
CA VAL A 24 -5.36 0.16 6.21
C VAL A 24 -6.28 -0.97 6.67
N ASN A 25 -7.52 -0.95 6.24
CA ASN A 25 -8.48 -1.99 6.61
C ASN A 25 -8.01 -3.36 6.09
N GLN A 26 -7.49 -3.41 4.88
CA GLN A 26 -7.01 -4.66 4.32
C GLN A 26 -5.76 -5.15 5.06
N ALA A 27 -4.81 -4.26 5.32
CA ALA A 27 -3.59 -4.61 6.03
C ALA A 27 -3.87 -5.11 7.44
N SER A 28 -4.88 -4.55 8.09
CA SER A 28 -5.23 -4.89 9.47
C SER A 28 -5.76 -6.31 9.63
N LYS A 29 -6.08 -7.00 8.55
CA LYS A 29 -6.55 -8.38 8.59
C LYS A 29 -5.41 -9.39 8.77
N PHE A 30 -4.17 -8.95 8.67
CA PHE A 30 -3.00 -9.83 8.69
C PHE A 30 -2.14 -9.58 9.92
N THR A 31 -1.34 -10.59 10.28
CA THR A 31 -0.45 -10.49 11.44
C THR A 31 0.93 -9.94 11.10
N SER A 32 1.33 -10.00 9.84
CA SER A 32 2.64 -9.48 9.41
C SER A 32 2.81 -8.02 9.74
N ASN A 33 4.05 -7.60 9.89
CA ASN A 33 4.39 -6.18 9.88
C ASN A 33 4.26 -5.68 8.45
N ILE A 34 3.50 -4.62 8.25
CA ILE A 34 3.23 -4.10 6.92
C ILE A 34 3.54 -2.61 6.92
N LYS A 35 4.44 -2.20 6.03
CA LYS A 35 4.86 -0.81 5.92
C LYS A 35 4.53 -0.25 4.56
N LEU A 36 4.26 1.05 4.52
CA LEU A 36 4.12 1.78 3.27
C LEU A 36 5.31 2.71 3.17
N SER A 37 6.06 2.60 2.06
CA SER A 37 7.26 3.38 1.84
C SER A 37 7.03 4.37 0.70
N TYR A 38 7.40 5.62 0.93
CA TYR A 38 7.34 6.67 -0.07
C TYR A 38 8.48 7.65 0.16
N ASN A 39 9.27 7.88 -0.89
CA ASN A 39 10.32 8.90 -0.88
C ASN A 39 11.28 8.75 0.31
N GLY A 40 11.65 7.51 0.62
CA GLY A 40 12.60 7.20 1.69
C GLY A 40 11.99 7.16 3.08
N LYS A 41 10.68 7.39 3.21
CA LYS A 41 9.98 7.33 4.50
C LYS A 41 9.11 6.10 4.56
N GLU A 42 9.09 5.46 5.71
CA GLU A 42 8.28 4.27 5.94
C GLU A 42 7.33 4.50 7.11
N VAL A 43 6.08 4.08 6.94
CA VAL A 43 5.08 4.17 7.99
C VAL A 43 4.36 2.83 8.12
N ASN A 44 3.70 2.63 9.25
CA ASN A 44 2.90 1.43 9.49
C ASN A 44 1.62 1.51 8.65
N LEU A 45 1.45 0.55 7.74
CA LEU A 45 0.25 0.54 6.87
C LEU A 45 -1.04 0.24 7.64
N LYS A 46 -0.95 -0.21 8.89
CA LYS A 46 -2.12 -0.44 9.72
C LYS A 46 -2.59 0.82 10.45
N SER A 47 -1.92 1.95 10.22
CA SER A 47 -2.24 3.23 10.85
C SER A 47 -2.68 4.25 9.81
N ILE A 48 -3.95 4.69 9.88
CA ILE A 48 -4.46 5.71 8.96
C ILE A 48 -3.67 7.01 9.12
N MET A 49 -3.39 7.42 10.35
CA MET A 49 -2.64 8.65 10.60
C MET A 49 -1.22 8.55 10.04
N GLY A 50 -0.59 7.39 10.20
CA GLY A 50 0.75 7.17 9.65
C GLY A 50 0.75 7.32 8.14
N VAL A 51 -0.19 6.69 7.47
CA VAL A 51 -0.30 6.76 6.01
C VAL A 51 -0.56 8.19 5.56
N MET A 52 -1.47 8.88 6.21
CA MET A 52 -1.81 10.25 5.84
C MET A 52 -0.64 11.21 6.06
N SER A 53 0.22 10.92 7.03
CA SER A 53 1.37 11.78 7.32
C SER A 53 2.40 11.81 6.19
N LEU A 54 2.37 10.83 5.29
CA LEU A 54 3.31 10.79 4.16
C LEU A 54 3.00 11.86 3.11
N GLY A 55 1.76 12.31 3.01
CA GLY A 55 1.37 13.30 2.01
C GLY A 55 1.62 12.85 0.59
N VAL A 56 1.30 11.59 0.28
CA VAL A 56 1.59 11.02 -1.05
C VAL A 56 0.71 11.68 -2.12
N PRO A 57 1.34 12.34 -3.12
CA PRO A 57 0.58 13.01 -4.19
C PRO A 57 0.15 12.03 -5.28
N THR A 58 -0.68 12.53 -6.20
CA THR A 58 -1.04 11.74 -7.38
C THR A 58 0.20 11.46 -8.22
N LYS A 59 0.16 10.34 -8.94
CA LYS A 59 1.24 9.86 -9.82
C LYS A 59 2.50 9.41 -9.07
N ALA A 60 2.49 9.44 -7.74
CA ALA A 60 3.62 8.96 -6.96
C ALA A 60 3.67 7.45 -6.94
N THR A 61 4.89 6.92 -6.93
CA THR A 61 5.12 5.49 -6.76
C THR A 61 5.37 5.21 -5.29
N VAL A 62 4.67 4.22 -4.75
CA VAL A 62 4.85 3.80 -3.36
C VAL A 62 5.07 2.30 -3.31
N GLU A 63 5.63 1.84 -2.20
CA GLU A 63 5.94 0.43 -2.04
C GLU A 63 5.35 -0.08 -0.74
N ILE A 64 4.74 -1.26 -0.79
CA ILE A 64 4.27 -1.96 0.40
C ILE A 64 5.29 -3.05 0.72
N ILE A 65 5.68 -3.13 1.98
CA ILE A 65 6.66 -4.10 2.46
C ILE A 65 6.00 -4.89 3.57
N ALA A 66 5.85 -6.20 3.35
CA ALA A 66 5.25 -7.09 4.33
C ALA A 66 6.27 -8.08 4.83
N GLU A 67 6.34 -8.26 6.16
CA GLU A 67 7.28 -9.17 6.78
C GLU A 67 6.60 -9.91 7.92
N GLY A 68 6.51 -11.24 7.79
CA GLY A 68 5.86 -12.08 8.78
C GLY A 68 5.39 -13.38 8.17
N GLU A 69 4.68 -14.18 8.96
CA GLU A 69 4.23 -15.51 8.53
C GLU A 69 3.30 -15.46 7.32
N ASP A 70 2.45 -14.45 7.25
CA ASP A 70 1.47 -14.32 6.18
C ASP A 70 1.86 -13.27 5.14
N GLU A 71 3.14 -12.95 5.02
CA GLU A 71 3.60 -11.88 4.14
C GLU A 71 3.20 -12.08 2.68
N LYS A 72 3.21 -13.32 2.19
CA LYS A 72 2.81 -13.59 0.81
C LYS A 72 1.32 -13.38 0.60
N ASP A 73 0.52 -13.76 1.59
CA ASP A 73 -0.91 -13.54 1.53
C ASP A 73 -1.25 -12.05 1.57
N VAL A 74 -0.48 -11.28 2.35
CA VAL A 74 -0.64 -9.82 2.41
C VAL A 74 -0.48 -9.22 1.01
N ILE A 75 0.60 -9.56 0.34
CA ILE A 75 0.89 -8.98 -0.98
C ILE A 75 -0.17 -9.39 -1.99
N ALA A 76 -0.56 -10.66 -2.02
CA ALA A 76 -1.60 -11.12 -2.93
C ALA A 76 -2.93 -10.41 -2.68
N SER A 77 -3.29 -10.26 -1.41
CA SER A 77 -4.56 -9.62 -1.02
C SER A 77 -4.57 -8.14 -1.38
N ILE A 78 -3.49 -7.43 -1.09
CA ILE A 78 -3.41 -6.00 -1.38
C ILE A 78 -3.35 -5.76 -2.88
N ALA A 79 -2.63 -6.60 -3.63
CA ALA A 79 -2.59 -6.49 -5.08
C ALA A 79 -4.00 -6.60 -5.68
N LYS A 80 -4.82 -7.52 -5.14
CA LYS A 80 -6.19 -7.67 -5.59
C LYS A 80 -7.03 -6.43 -5.28
N VAL A 81 -6.89 -5.88 -4.08
CA VAL A 81 -7.59 -4.66 -3.68
C VAL A 81 -7.23 -3.51 -4.62
N ILE A 82 -5.95 -3.39 -4.97
CA ILE A 82 -5.49 -2.35 -5.88
C ILE A 82 -6.11 -2.53 -7.27
N LYS A 83 -6.16 -3.75 -7.77
CA LYS A 83 -6.78 -4.03 -9.08
C LYS A 83 -8.27 -3.73 -9.08
N ASP A 84 -8.95 -4.00 -7.97
CA ASP A 84 -10.38 -3.77 -7.85
C ASP A 84 -10.74 -2.30 -7.69
N ASN A 85 -9.75 -1.45 -7.39
CA ASN A 85 -9.96 -0.02 -7.14
C ASN A 85 -9.10 0.84 -8.06
N LYS A 86 -9.26 0.65 -9.37
CA LYS A 86 -8.43 1.33 -10.38
C LYS A 86 -8.56 2.85 -10.35
N ASN A 87 -9.60 3.38 -9.69
CA ASN A 87 -9.79 4.82 -9.56
C ASN A 87 -8.71 5.47 -8.69
N TYR A 88 -8.13 4.68 -7.78
CA TYR A 88 -7.20 5.22 -6.77
C TYR A 88 -5.75 4.93 -7.08
N TRP A 89 -5.46 3.75 -7.69
CA TRP A 89 -4.08 3.32 -7.88
C TRP A 89 -3.98 2.29 -8.99
N GLN A 90 -2.73 2.07 -9.46
CA GLN A 90 -2.41 1.07 -10.47
C GLN A 90 -1.19 0.29 -10.02
N VAL A 91 -1.26 -1.04 -10.15
CA VAL A 91 -0.11 -1.89 -9.82
C VAL A 91 0.96 -1.70 -10.89
N ILE A 92 2.20 -1.53 -10.45
CA ILE A 92 3.33 -1.55 -11.35
C ILE A 92 3.60 -3.01 -11.69
N HIS A 93 3.70 -3.30 -12.98
CA HIS A 93 4.00 -4.66 -13.42
C HIS A 93 5.39 -5.05 -12.91
N ARG A 94 5.45 -6.16 -12.19
CA ARG A 94 6.72 -6.65 -11.64
C ARG A 94 7.41 -7.50 -12.69
N LEU A 95 8.65 -7.18 -12.95
CA LEU A 95 9.51 -8.03 -13.74
C LEU A 95 10.18 -9.02 -12.81
N LEU A 96 9.97 -10.26 -13.05
CA LEU A 96 10.56 -11.31 -12.23
C LEU A 96 11.81 -11.87 -12.88
#